data_963004e452ffe923431d0d459edc8f9c
#
_entry.id   963004e452ffe923431d0d459edc8f9c
#
_cell.length_a   1.000
_cell.length_b   1.000
_cell.length_c   1.000
_cell.angle_alpha   90.00
_cell.angle_beta   90.00
_cell.angle_gamma   90.00
#
_symmetry.space_group_name_H-M   'P 1'
#
loop_
_entity.id
_entity.type
_entity.pdbx_description
1 polymer ?
#
loop_
_entity_poly.entity_id
_entity_poly.type
_entity_poly.pdbx_seq_one_letter_code
_entity_poly.pdbx_strand_id
1 'polypeptide(L)'
;MKLFKTVAVCLSALVMLGSALPCCAKKMTPWKKGAAETGKYRNYFKELGYSKKEINQKIADAYYEVFESDTRAYYEVEVDGVPMGYVSDVKNRDVRTEGQSYGMMVAVQMDKQEVFDRIWRWSKHFMQHKEGPSKGLFAWHCRTDGRQMARGSASDGELYFVTDLLLASRRWGNDGDINYLKEAQDLLNDLFSKDGTG
;
A
#
# COMPACT_ATOMS: atom_id res chain seq x y z
N MET A 1 63.93 37.26 36.53
CA MET A 1 64.28 36.42 35.38
C MET A 1 63.40 35.17 35.45
N LYS A 2 62.15 35.20 34.91
CA LYS A 2 61.28 34.07 34.87
C LYS A 2 60.83 33.86 33.44
N LEU A 3 61.12 32.68 32.94
CA LEU A 3 60.82 32.21 31.60
C LEU A 3 59.31 31.82 31.53
N PHE A 4 58.54 32.50 30.71
CA PHE A 4 57.15 32.01 30.40
C PHE A 4 57.22 31.16 29.16
N LYS A 5 56.88 29.86 29.31
CA LYS A 5 56.70 28.95 28.20
C LYS A 5 55.27 29.09 27.70
N THR A 6 55.14 29.55 26.47
CA THR A 6 53.85 29.56 25.76
C THR A 6 53.55 28.15 25.24
N VAL A 7 52.48 27.54 25.75
CA VAL A 7 51.95 26.26 25.24
C VAL A 7 50.96 26.61 24.14
N ALA A 8 51.30 26.30 22.90
CA ALA A 8 50.39 26.36 21.77
C ALA A 8 49.50 25.13 21.80
N VAL A 9 48.19 25.31 22.04
CA VAL A 9 47.16 24.26 21.91
C VAL A 9 46.74 24.21 20.43
N CYS A 10 47.21 23.19 19.72
CA CYS A 10 46.69 22.85 18.41
C CYS A 10 45.31 22.20 18.55
N LEU A 11 44.26 22.95 18.25
CA LEU A 11 42.91 22.41 18.16
C LEU A 11 42.77 21.74 16.78
N SER A 12 42.94 20.42 16.74
CA SER A 12 42.65 19.61 15.54
C SER A 12 41.15 19.47 15.42
N ALA A 13 40.52 20.27 14.55
CA ALA A 13 39.14 20.07 14.14
C ALA A 13 39.07 18.81 13.28
N LEU A 14 38.63 17.72 13.87
CA LEU A 14 38.29 16.47 13.16
C LEU A 14 36.98 16.70 12.40
N VAL A 15 37.08 17.08 11.14
CA VAL A 15 35.92 17.10 10.23
C VAL A 15 35.53 15.66 9.95
N MET A 16 34.50 15.18 10.64
CA MET A 16 33.82 13.94 10.29
C MET A 16 33.10 14.16 8.95
N LEU A 17 33.78 13.89 7.84
CA LEU A 17 33.11 13.65 6.57
C LEU A 17 32.30 12.35 6.71
N GLY A 18 31.05 12.50 7.08
CA GLY A 18 30.06 11.45 6.94
C GLY A 18 29.90 11.12 5.45
N SER A 19 30.67 10.16 4.96
CA SER A 19 30.43 9.54 3.68
C SER A 19 29.08 8.82 3.78
N ALA A 20 28.02 9.49 3.39
CA ALA A 20 26.76 8.82 3.05
C ALA A 20 27.11 7.83 1.93
N LEU A 21 27.29 6.56 2.31
CA LEU A 21 27.36 5.49 1.32
C LEU A 21 26.11 5.60 0.48
N PRO A 22 26.20 5.74 -0.85
CA PRO A 22 25.02 5.68 -1.68
C PRO A 22 24.42 4.30 -1.43
N CYS A 23 23.25 4.27 -0.78
CA CYS A 23 22.43 3.07 -0.72
C CYS A 23 22.07 2.78 -2.18
N CYS A 24 22.91 1.97 -2.83
CA CYS A 24 22.68 1.49 -4.18
C CYS A 24 21.48 0.54 -4.06
N ALA A 25 20.26 1.10 -4.05
CA ALA A 25 19.05 0.32 -4.10
C ALA A 25 19.13 -0.52 -5.37
N LYS A 26 19.47 -1.78 -5.19
CA LYS A 26 19.55 -2.75 -6.28
C LYS A 26 18.20 -2.72 -6.97
N LYS A 27 18.14 -2.30 -8.24
CA LYS A 27 16.90 -2.26 -9.03
C LYS A 27 16.27 -3.64 -8.94
N MET A 28 15.16 -3.76 -8.22
CA MET A 28 14.51 -5.03 -8.00
C MET A 28 13.76 -5.43 -9.27
N THR A 29 14.05 -6.61 -9.78
CA THR A 29 13.30 -7.16 -10.90
C THR A 29 11.90 -7.53 -10.42
N PRO A 30 10.83 -7.07 -11.10
CA PRO A 30 9.45 -7.42 -10.75
C PRO A 30 9.23 -8.94 -10.75
N TRP A 31 8.40 -9.41 -9.85
CA TRP A 31 7.98 -10.81 -9.83
C TRP A 31 6.79 -11.00 -10.76
N LYS A 32 7.00 -11.77 -11.82
CA LYS A 32 5.96 -12.04 -12.82
C LYS A 32 4.87 -13.00 -12.34
N LYS A 33 5.09 -13.69 -11.21
CA LYS A 33 4.16 -14.71 -10.68
C LYS A 33 3.97 -14.53 -9.18
N GLY A 34 2.74 -14.62 -8.73
CA GLY A 34 2.38 -14.65 -7.31
C GLY A 34 2.66 -16.01 -6.66
N ALA A 35 2.49 -16.09 -5.34
CA ALA A 35 2.72 -17.32 -4.58
C ALA A 35 1.86 -18.48 -5.06
N ALA A 36 0.60 -18.23 -5.38
CA ALA A 36 -0.34 -19.24 -5.88
C ALA A 36 0.15 -19.89 -7.19
N GLU A 37 0.75 -19.11 -8.07
CA GLU A 37 1.26 -19.59 -9.37
C GLU A 37 2.62 -20.29 -9.27
N THR A 38 3.46 -19.85 -8.32
CA THR A 38 4.78 -20.47 -8.10
C THR A 38 4.71 -21.76 -7.31
N GLY A 39 3.65 -21.96 -6.53
CA GLY A 39 3.50 -23.10 -5.61
C GLY A 39 4.54 -23.14 -4.48
N LYS A 40 5.30 -22.05 -4.27
CA LYS A 40 6.34 -21.95 -3.25
C LYS A 40 5.78 -21.48 -1.90
N TYR A 41 4.76 -22.18 -1.42
CA TYR A 41 4.14 -21.92 -0.12
C TYR A 41 3.48 -23.20 0.40
N ARG A 42 3.25 -23.28 1.69
CA ARG A 42 2.48 -24.38 2.29
C ARG A 42 1.01 -24.22 1.90
N ASN A 43 0.47 -25.22 1.23
CA ASN A 43 -0.92 -25.22 0.79
C ASN A 43 -1.76 -26.14 1.69
N TYR A 44 -2.43 -25.57 2.66
CA TYR A 44 -3.26 -26.29 3.62
C TYR A 44 -4.45 -27.02 2.99
N PHE A 45 -5.06 -26.46 1.95
CA PHE A 45 -6.15 -27.15 1.24
C PHE A 45 -5.67 -28.43 0.57
N LYS A 46 -4.45 -28.41 0.00
CA LYS A 46 -3.83 -29.62 -0.55
C LYS A 46 -3.54 -30.64 0.55
N GLU A 47 -3.10 -30.24 1.72
CA GLU A 47 -2.86 -31.10 2.87
C GLU A 47 -4.17 -31.72 3.40
N LEU A 48 -5.31 -31.02 3.27
CA LEU A 48 -6.64 -31.52 3.58
C LEU A 48 -7.23 -32.44 2.49
N GLY A 49 -6.48 -32.71 1.41
CA GLY A 49 -6.87 -33.65 0.36
C GLY A 49 -7.55 -33.04 -0.87
N TYR A 50 -7.71 -31.71 -0.92
CA TYR A 50 -8.26 -31.06 -2.12
C TYR A 50 -7.29 -31.11 -3.28
N SER A 51 -7.80 -31.41 -4.48
CA SER A 51 -7.01 -31.36 -5.71
C SER A 51 -6.67 -29.92 -6.10
N LYS A 52 -5.61 -29.74 -6.89
CA LYS A 52 -5.25 -28.41 -7.44
C LYS A 52 -6.40 -27.79 -8.25
N LYS A 53 -7.17 -28.64 -8.96
CA LYS A 53 -8.31 -28.18 -9.76
C LYS A 53 -9.41 -27.60 -8.88
N GLU A 54 -9.78 -28.28 -7.81
CA GLU A 54 -10.80 -27.81 -6.86
C GLU A 54 -10.37 -26.52 -6.16
N ILE A 55 -9.10 -26.44 -5.74
CA ILE A 55 -8.55 -25.23 -5.11
C ILE A 55 -8.60 -24.06 -6.08
N ASN A 56 -8.12 -24.23 -7.31
CA ASN A 56 -8.10 -23.16 -8.31
C ASN A 56 -9.53 -22.73 -8.69
N GLN A 57 -10.46 -23.69 -8.83
CA GLN A 57 -11.85 -23.38 -9.13
C GLN A 57 -12.47 -22.55 -7.99
N LYS A 58 -12.27 -22.97 -6.74
CA LYS A 58 -12.81 -22.22 -5.58
C LYS A 58 -12.26 -20.79 -5.48
N ILE A 59 -10.99 -20.59 -5.81
CA ILE A 59 -10.36 -19.25 -5.85
C ILE A 59 -11.02 -18.42 -6.97
N ALA A 60 -11.18 -18.97 -8.16
CA ALA A 60 -11.80 -18.29 -9.29
C ALA A 60 -13.27 -17.92 -9.00
N ASP A 61 -14.03 -18.84 -8.42
CA ASP A 61 -15.43 -18.61 -8.04
C ASP A 61 -15.55 -17.51 -6.99
N ALA A 62 -14.67 -17.50 -5.99
CA ALA A 62 -14.67 -16.48 -4.95
C ALA A 62 -14.27 -15.09 -5.52
N TYR A 63 -13.30 -15.03 -6.43
CA TYR A 63 -12.97 -13.79 -7.12
C TYR A 63 -14.14 -13.27 -7.94
N TYR A 64 -14.76 -14.13 -8.75
CA TYR A 64 -15.95 -13.78 -9.54
C TYR A 64 -17.06 -13.21 -8.66
N GLU A 65 -17.37 -13.87 -7.55
CA GLU A 65 -18.46 -13.45 -6.66
C GLU A 65 -18.20 -12.04 -6.08
N VAL A 66 -16.98 -11.75 -5.66
CA VAL A 66 -16.63 -10.47 -5.02
C VAL A 66 -16.48 -9.33 -6.02
N PHE A 67 -15.94 -9.60 -7.21
CA PHE A 67 -15.53 -8.56 -8.15
C PHE A 67 -16.39 -8.45 -9.40
N GLU A 68 -17.07 -9.53 -9.84
CA GLU A 68 -17.67 -9.57 -11.18
C GLU A 68 -19.16 -9.90 -11.17
N SER A 69 -19.68 -10.61 -10.15
CA SER A 69 -21.07 -11.07 -10.09
C SER A 69 -22.08 -9.94 -9.89
N ASP A 70 -23.36 -10.23 -10.04
CA ASP A 70 -24.44 -9.27 -9.76
C ASP A 70 -24.53 -8.87 -8.28
N THR A 71 -23.99 -9.70 -7.38
CA THR A 71 -23.91 -9.46 -5.92
C THR A 71 -22.54 -8.97 -5.46
N ARG A 72 -21.68 -8.56 -6.38
CA ARG A 72 -20.32 -8.12 -6.13
C ARG A 72 -20.23 -6.99 -5.11
N ALA A 73 -19.11 -6.93 -4.44
CA ALA A 73 -18.75 -5.81 -3.56
C ALA A 73 -17.92 -4.73 -4.28
N TYR A 74 -17.25 -5.06 -5.38
CA TYR A 74 -16.42 -4.14 -6.17
C TYR A 74 -17.24 -3.42 -7.24
N TYR A 75 -17.03 -2.11 -7.37
CA TYR A 75 -17.69 -1.25 -8.35
C TYR A 75 -16.69 -0.37 -9.06
N GLU A 76 -16.84 -0.26 -10.39
CA GLU A 76 -16.08 0.64 -11.23
C GLU A 76 -16.82 1.95 -11.45
N VAL A 77 -16.09 3.04 -11.44
CA VAL A 77 -16.59 4.40 -11.70
C VAL A 77 -15.57 5.17 -12.52
N GLU A 78 -16.04 6.21 -13.18
CA GLU A 78 -15.17 7.18 -13.84
C GLU A 78 -15.37 8.55 -13.17
N VAL A 79 -14.27 9.20 -12.81
CA VAL A 79 -14.27 10.53 -12.20
C VAL A 79 -13.34 11.41 -13.01
N ASP A 80 -13.88 12.47 -13.60
CA ASP A 80 -13.15 13.41 -14.45
C ASP A 80 -12.31 12.72 -15.56
N GLY A 81 -12.86 11.67 -16.18
CA GLY A 81 -12.18 10.88 -17.20
C GLY A 81 -11.14 9.88 -16.66
N VAL A 82 -10.99 9.76 -15.33
CA VAL A 82 -10.06 8.83 -14.71
C VAL A 82 -10.82 7.58 -14.23
N PRO A 83 -10.44 6.37 -14.70
CA PRO A 83 -11.04 5.14 -14.23
C PRO A 83 -10.63 4.84 -12.77
N MET A 84 -11.62 4.71 -11.92
CA MET A 84 -11.49 4.42 -10.50
C MET A 84 -12.39 3.25 -10.10
N GLY A 85 -12.21 2.72 -8.90
CA GLY A 85 -13.06 1.68 -8.37
C GLY A 85 -13.05 1.63 -6.85
N TYR A 86 -14.09 1.06 -6.27
CA TYR A 86 -14.18 0.91 -4.83
C TYR A 86 -14.82 -0.41 -4.42
N VAL A 87 -14.48 -0.85 -3.22
CA VAL A 87 -15.10 -1.99 -2.55
C VAL A 87 -16.10 -1.47 -1.53
N SER A 88 -17.37 -1.81 -1.71
CA SER A 88 -18.45 -1.42 -0.79
C SER A 88 -18.63 -2.45 0.31
N ASP A 89 -18.79 -1.97 1.54
CA ASP A 89 -19.35 -2.80 2.61
C ASP A 89 -20.79 -3.18 2.24
N VAL A 90 -21.04 -4.50 2.15
CA VAL A 90 -22.32 -5.02 1.64
C VAL A 90 -23.49 -4.74 2.58
N LYS A 91 -23.24 -4.58 3.89
CA LYS A 91 -24.26 -4.32 4.89
C LYS A 91 -24.60 -2.83 4.97
N ASN A 92 -23.58 -1.98 5.02
CA ASN A 92 -23.74 -0.55 5.28
C ASN A 92 -23.78 0.28 4.00
N ARG A 93 -23.38 -0.29 2.87
CA ARG A 93 -23.27 0.38 1.56
C ARG A 93 -22.41 1.63 1.62
N ASP A 94 -21.29 1.49 2.28
CA ASP A 94 -20.26 2.51 2.44
C ASP A 94 -18.89 1.96 2.00
N VAL A 95 -17.85 2.79 2.02
CA VAL A 95 -16.49 2.42 1.63
C VAL A 95 -15.58 2.62 2.83
N ARG A 96 -14.79 1.62 3.15
CA ARG A 96 -13.85 1.62 4.28
C ARG A 96 -12.45 1.27 3.83
N THR A 97 -11.45 1.78 4.55
CA THR A 97 -10.05 1.49 4.25
C THR A 97 -9.74 -0.01 4.27
N GLU A 98 -10.39 -0.77 5.16
CA GLU A 98 -10.26 -2.23 5.22
C GLU A 98 -10.78 -2.89 3.93
N GLY A 99 -11.97 -2.52 3.48
CA GLY A 99 -12.54 -3.05 2.23
C GLY A 99 -11.66 -2.73 1.02
N GLN A 100 -11.18 -1.49 0.93
CA GLN A 100 -10.28 -1.03 -0.14
C GLN A 100 -8.97 -1.82 -0.12
N SER A 101 -8.31 -1.92 1.02
CA SER A 101 -7.03 -2.63 1.14
C SER A 101 -7.19 -4.12 0.89
N TYR A 102 -8.23 -4.78 1.39
CA TYR A 102 -8.48 -6.19 1.07
C TYR A 102 -8.75 -6.41 -0.42
N GLY A 103 -9.45 -5.49 -1.07
CA GLY A 103 -9.63 -5.51 -2.53
C GLY A 103 -8.32 -5.41 -3.28
N MET A 104 -7.42 -4.51 -2.86
CA MET A 104 -6.08 -4.37 -3.42
C MET A 104 -5.23 -5.62 -3.17
N MET A 105 -5.29 -6.21 -1.97
CA MET A 105 -4.58 -7.45 -1.64
C MET A 105 -5.03 -8.60 -2.55
N VAL A 106 -6.31 -8.79 -2.76
CA VAL A 106 -6.84 -9.80 -3.68
C VAL A 106 -6.37 -9.51 -5.11
N ALA A 107 -6.47 -8.27 -5.55
CA ALA A 107 -6.07 -7.87 -6.91
C ALA A 107 -4.58 -8.14 -7.18
N VAL A 108 -3.69 -7.79 -6.26
CA VAL A 108 -2.26 -8.07 -6.44
C VAL A 108 -1.94 -9.56 -6.41
N GLN A 109 -2.63 -10.36 -5.59
CA GLN A 109 -2.45 -11.81 -5.56
C GLN A 109 -2.95 -12.49 -6.85
N MET A 110 -4.04 -11.98 -7.42
CA MET A 110 -4.68 -12.52 -8.62
C MET A 110 -4.14 -11.93 -9.94
N ASP A 111 -3.10 -11.09 -9.89
CA ASP A 111 -2.51 -10.41 -11.06
C ASP A 111 -3.50 -9.51 -11.82
N LYS A 112 -4.30 -8.76 -11.07
CA LYS A 112 -5.33 -7.85 -11.57
C LYS A 112 -4.88 -6.40 -11.37
N GLN A 113 -3.85 -5.96 -12.10
CA GLN A 113 -3.25 -4.64 -11.95
C GLN A 113 -4.27 -3.51 -12.13
N GLU A 114 -5.12 -3.60 -13.15
CA GLU A 114 -6.12 -2.57 -13.44
C GLU A 114 -7.11 -2.37 -12.28
N VAL A 115 -7.59 -3.47 -11.68
CA VAL A 115 -8.48 -3.41 -10.49
C VAL A 115 -7.76 -2.78 -9.31
N PHE A 116 -6.50 -3.17 -9.08
CA PHE A 116 -5.66 -2.59 -8.04
C PHE A 116 -5.51 -1.07 -8.20
N ASP A 117 -5.15 -0.63 -9.39
CA ASP A 117 -4.91 0.77 -9.72
C ASP A 117 -6.19 1.62 -9.57
N ARG A 118 -7.34 1.08 -9.99
CA ARG A 118 -8.65 1.73 -9.83
C ARG A 118 -8.99 1.93 -8.35
N ILE A 119 -8.80 0.90 -7.52
CA ILE A 119 -9.06 1.00 -6.07
C ILE A 119 -8.10 2.00 -5.42
N TRP A 120 -6.81 1.96 -5.77
CA TRP A 120 -5.84 2.91 -5.24
C TRP A 120 -6.15 4.35 -5.63
N ARG A 121 -6.48 4.62 -6.90
CA ARG A 121 -6.87 5.95 -7.38
C ARG A 121 -8.09 6.49 -6.63
N TRP A 122 -9.11 5.66 -6.43
CA TRP A 122 -10.31 6.05 -5.68
C TRP A 122 -9.96 6.39 -4.22
N SER A 123 -9.19 5.56 -3.56
CA SER A 123 -8.74 5.77 -2.19
C SER A 123 -7.93 7.07 -2.05
N LYS A 124 -6.98 7.30 -2.93
CA LYS A 124 -6.19 8.55 -2.97
C LYS A 124 -7.04 9.78 -3.25
N HIS A 125 -8.02 9.66 -4.13
CA HIS A 125 -8.85 10.80 -4.52
C HIS A 125 -9.82 11.22 -3.41
N PHE A 126 -10.55 10.27 -2.86
CA PHE A 126 -11.67 10.55 -1.96
C PHE A 126 -11.34 10.37 -0.47
N MET A 127 -10.52 9.38 -0.10
CA MET A 127 -10.27 9.07 1.30
C MET A 127 -9.06 9.82 1.87
N GLN A 128 -8.03 10.11 1.06
CA GLN A 128 -6.82 10.72 1.58
C GLN A 128 -7.05 12.17 2.04
N HIS A 129 -6.70 12.48 3.27
CA HIS A 129 -6.71 13.84 3.81
C HIS A 129 -5.66 14.69 3.10
N LYS A 130 -6.08 15.83 2.53
CA LYS A 130 -5.21 16.75 1.79
C LYS A 130 -4.63 17.84 2.67
N GLU A 131 -5.18 18.04 3.86
CA GLU A 131 -4.79 19.08 4.82
C GLU A 131 -5.05 18.65 6.26
N GLY A 132 -4.67 19.49 7.21
CA GLY A 132 -4.89 19.27 8.64
C GLY A 132 -3.93 18.25 9.28
N PRO A 133 -4.16 17.87 10.54
CA PRO A 133 -3.27 16.96 11.28
C PRO A 133 -3.12 15.57 10.65
N SER A 134 -4.18 15.08 10.01
CA SER A 134 -4.20 13.77 9.35
C SER A 134 -3.77 13.82 7.88
N LYS A 135 -3.20 14.95 7.40
CA LYS A 135 -2.74 15.05 6.00
C LYS A 135 -1.86 13.86 5.62
N GLY A 136 -2.14 13.26 4.46
CA GLY A 136 -1.44 12.08 3.94
C GLY A 136 -2.06 10.75 4.38
N LEU A 137 -2.73 10.71 5.54
CA LEU A 137 -3.50 9.57 6.01
C LEU A 137 -4.89 9.52 5.38
N PHE A 138 -5.64 8.45 5.60
CA PHE A 138 -6.93 8.20 4.95
C PHE A 138 -8.10 8.26 5.94
N ALA A 139 -9.17 8.96 5.56
CA ALA A 139 -10.44 8.80 6.25
C ALA A 139 -10.85 7.32 6.18
N TRP A 140 -10.97 6.66 7.33
CA TRP A 140 -11.28 5.23 7.35
C TRP A 140 -12.65 4.88 6.79
N HIS A 141 -13.55 5.87 6.65
CA HIS A 141 -14.94 5.68 6.28
C HIS A 141 -15.42 6.79 5.33
N CYS A 142 -15.91 6.39 4.15
CA CYS A 142 -16.50 7.26 3.14
C CYS A 142 -17.85 6.70 2.65
N ARG A 143 -18.67 7.54 2.05
CA ARG A 143 -19.79 7.11 1.22
C ARG A 143 -19.31 6.65 -0.15
N THR A 144 -20.16 5.94 -0.87
CA THR A 144 -19.87 5.53 -2.26
C THR A 144 -19.76 6.69 -3.25
N ASP A 145 -20.26 7.88 -2.89
CA ASP A 145 -20.08 9.11 -3.64
C ASP A 145 -18.76 9.85 -3.30
N GLY A 146 -17.92 9.25 -2.46
CA GLY A 146 -16.62 9.79 -2.08
C GLY A 146 -16.66 10.74 -0.87
N ARG A 147 -17.82 11.10 -0.34
CA ARG A 147 -17.90 11.98 0.83
C ARG A 147 -17.34 11.30 2.07
N GLN A 148 -16.30 11.90 2.66
CA GLN A 148 -15.72 11.42 3.90
C GLN A 148 -16.73 11.51 5.06
N MET A 149 -16.85 10.43 5.80
CA MET A 149 -17.72 10.27 6.96
C MET A 149 -16.93 10.30 8.27
N ALA A 150 -15.63 10.08 8.20
CA ALA A 150 -14.72 10.12 9.33
C ALA A 150 -13.64 11.19 9.12
N ARG A 151 -13.21 11.80 10.21
CA ARG A 151 -12.08 12.77 10.22
C ARG A 151 -10.76 12.11 10.57
N GLY A 152 -10.80 10.95 11.21
CA GLY A 152 -9.61 10.18 11.61
C GLY A 152 -9.27 9.09 10.62
N SER A 153 -8.11 8.51 10.82
CA SER A 153 -7.59 7.36 10.08
C SER A 153 -7.70 6.08 10.92
N ALA A 154 -7.52 4.93 10.25
CA ALA A 154 -7.45 3.63 10.89
C ALA A 154 -6.17 2.93 10.44
N SER A 155 -5.23 2.74 11.37
CA SER A 155 -3.87 2.29 11.07
C SER A 155 -3.78 0.90 10.44
N ASP A 156 -4.75 0.03 10.69
CA ASP A 156 -4.84 -1.31 10.08
C ASP A 156 -5.06 -1.21 8.57
N GLY A 157 -6.04 -0.44 8.10
CA GLY A 157 -6.27 -0.24 6.67
C GLY A 157 -5.07 0.39 5.96
N GLU A 158 -4.43 1.37 6.59
CA GLU A 158 -3.26 2.06 6.04
C GLU A 158 -2.03 1.17 5.97
N LEU A 159 -1.77 0.34 6.99
CA LEU A 159 -0.70 -0.64 6.95
C LEU A 159 -0.93 -1.73 5.89
N TYR A 160 -2.19 -2.10 5.66
CA TYR A 160 -2.52 -2.96 4.53
C TYR A 160 -2.26 -2.27 3.20
N PHE A 161 -2.63 -0.99 3.01
CA PHE A 161 -2.28 -0.23 1.80
C PHE A 161 -0.77 -0.22 1.55
N VAL A 162 0.05 0.04 2.57
CA VAL A 162 1.51 -0.02 2.45
C VAL A 162 1.97 -1.42 1.99
N THR A 163 1.44 -2.47 2.60
CA THR A 163 1.77 -3.86 2.25
C THR A 163 1.40 -4.17 0.81
N ASP A 164 0.22 -3.79 0.38
CA ASP A 164 -0.30 -4.02 -0.97
C ASP A 164 0.54 -3.29 -2.03
N LEU A 165 0.89 -2.03 -1.77
CA LEU A 165 1.75 -1.23 -2.64
C LEU A 165 3.16 -1.83 -2.75
N LEU A 166 3.73 -2.35 -1.66
CA LEU A 166 5.03 -3.04 -1.70
C LEU A 166 4.95 -4.34 -2.53
N LEU A 167 3.85 -5.09 -2.42
CA LEU A 167 3.61 -6.28 -3.24
C LEU A 167 3.43 -5.90 -4.72
N ALA A 168 2.67 -4.85 -5.01
CA ALA A 168 2.45 -4.32 -6.35
C ALA A 168 3.77 -3.86 -7.00
N SER A 169 4.58 -3.13 -6.24
CA SER A 169 5.94 -2.73 -6.66
C SER A 169 6.79 -3.93 -7.08
N ARG A 170 6.72 -5.03 -6.33
CA ARG A 170 7.44 -6.27 -6.64
C ARG A 170 6.87 -7.02 -7.83
N ARG A 171 5.56 -6.95 -8.04
CA ARG A 171 4.88 -7.69 -9.08
C ARG A 171 4.92 -6.99 -10.43
N TRP A 172 4.64 -5.69 -10.45
CA TRP A 172 4.44 -4.91 -11.68
C TRP A 172 5.53 -3.87 -11.93
N GLY A 173 6.39 -3.58 -10.95
CA GLY A 173 7.42 -2.54 -11.05
C GLY A 173 6.89 -1.17 -10.64
N ASN A 174 7.65 -0.11 -10.99
CA ASN A 174 7.38 1.25 -10.54
C ASN A 174 7.46 2.28 -11.68
N ASP A 175 7.58 1.81 -12.92
CA ASP A 175 7.82 2.68 -14.08
C ASP A 175 6.51 3.01 -14.83
N GLY A 176 5.32 2.61 -14.28
CA GLY A 176 4.00 2.92 -14.81
C GLY A 176 3.41 4.22 -14.26
N ASP A 177 2.10 4.42 -14.48
CA ASP A 177 1.36 5.61 -14.01
C ASP A 177 1.39 5.77 -12.49
N ILE A 178 1.49 4.65 -11.76
CA ILE A 178 1.61 4.60 -10.31
C ILE A 178 2.99 4.06 -9.94
N ASN A 179 3.78 4.87 -9.26
CA ASN A 179 5.00 4.40 -8.62
C ASN A 179 4.65 3.81 -7.24
N TYR A 180 4.31 2.52 -7.21
CA TYR A 180 3.85 1.83 -6.01
C TYR A 180 4.83 1.92 -4.84
N LEU A 181 6.15 1.83 -5.11
CA LEU A 181 7.16 1.94 -4.06
C LEU A 181 7.15 3.33 -3.43
N LYS A 182 7.05 4.36 -4.26
CA LYS A 182 6.98 5.74 -3.76
C LYS A 182 5.71 5.97 -2.95
N GLU A 183 4.57 5.50 -3.43
CA GLU A 183 3.29 5.61 -2.71
C GLU A 183 3.35 4.90 -1.34
N ALA A 184 3.95 3.71 -1.28
CA ALA A 184 4.15 2.98 -0.02
C ALA A 184 5.07 3.75 0.95
N GLN A 185 6.17 4.31 0.44
CA GLN A 185 7.12 5.08 1.25
C GLN A 185 6.50 6.38 1.78
N ASP A 186 5.76 7.10 0.93
CA ASP A 186 5.10 8.34 1.32
C ASP A 186 4.08 8.06 2.44
N LEU A 187 3.23 7.05 2.27
CA LEU A 187 2.24 6.69 3.29
C LEU A 187 2.90 6.22 4.59
N LEU A 188 3.96 5.42 4.50
CA LEU A 188 4.69 4.95 5.66
C LEU A 188 5.34 6.12 6.43
N ASN A 189 5.92 7.08 5.71
CA ASN A 189 6.46 8.30 6.31
C ASN A 189 5.37 9.13 7.00
N ASP A 190 4.20 9.26 6.37
CA ASP A 190 3.06 9.97 6.98
C ASP A 190 2.58 9.26 8.25
N LEU A 191 2.50 7.93 8.26
CA LEU A 191 2.12 7.15 9.45
C LEU A 191 3.09 7.35 10.62
N PHE A 192 4.41 7.35 10.37
CA PHE A 192 5.41 7.47 11.43
C PHE A 192 5.78 8.91 11.80
N SER A 193 5.42 9.90 10.98
CA SER A 193 5.69 11.31 11.29
C SER A 193 4.63 11.96 12.18
N LYS A 194 3.50 11.29 12.41
CA LYS A 194 2.43 11.81 13.27
C LYS A 194 2.74 11.48 14.72
N ASP A 195 2.85 12.49 15.56
CA ASP A 195 3.07 12.37 17.00
C ASP A 195 1.83 11.79 17.70
N GLY A 196 1.47 10.57 17.48
CA GLY A 196 0.51 9.77 18.26
C GLY A 196 -0.73 10.45 18.89
N THR A 197 -1.04 11.66 18.46
CA THR A 197 -2.16 12.49 18.95
C THR A 197 -3.28 12.50 17.92
N GLY A 198 -3.71 11.30 17.50
CA GLY A 198 -4.87 11.13 16.67
C GLY A 198 -6.08 10.73 17.47
#